data_f0fa5c1bead184cb4c8455f1e10bf365
#
_entry.id   f0fa5c1bead184cb4c8455f1e10bf365
#
_cell.length_a   1.000
_cell.length_b   1.000
_cell.length_c   1.000
_cell.angle_alpha   90.00
_cell.angle_beta   90.00
_cell.angle_gamma   90.00
#
_symmetry.space_group_name_H-M   'P 1'
#
loop_
_entity.id
_entity.type
_entity.pdbx_description
1 polymer ?
#
loop_
_entity_poly.entity_id
_entity_poly.type
_entity_poly.pdbx_seq_one_letter_code
_entity_poly.pdbx_strand_id
1 'polypeptide(L)'
;MDLLAKLPHPFRRRYLPESLDYERWSCLEPFFRVLEERELDTVEQLEQWLLDWSELSDAVGEEGSLRYIRMTCDTENQEIEKAYFHFLEEIAENLKAAEDRLKRCFLASPARKQLPSRRYSVLDRSLQNDVELFRQANIALETRESKGTQRYQKLIGSLTISFEGKEQTLQQMKRYLEYPERSRREAAWSAVVERRLKERDRLEALFEELLGVRAAIAANAGFDSYRDYMFRRLERFDYGPEDCYRFHQGVEAVVVPLARKLQRSRAAEMGLESLRPWDLSVDPRGRPPLRPFARTGELVDGCVEITGRVDARFSGFLETMRSHGLLNLDSRKGKAPGGYQSTLDEARLPFIFMNSVGVDGDVRTLLHEAGHAFHVFATREEPLDHYRHGPIEFCEVASMSMELLGGEHLDVFYAREEDFKRSRRQHLEGIVDILAWIAQLDAFQHWIYTHPGHSPAQRRDQWVALNQRFGGIEDWSGFEEALRCGWHRQLHIFELPFYYIEYAIAQLGALQVWLNSKKDFKGAVDDYWSALQLGGSRPLPELFGRAGAAFDFGPATLKPLMERVEAELEAL
;
A
#
# COMPACT_ATOMS: atom_id res chain seq x y z
N MET A 1 0.44 28.35 9.05
CA MET A 1 1.17 28.09 10.30
C MET A 1 1.68 26.66 10.23
N ASP A 2 2.96 26.46 10.29
CA ASP A 2 3.55 25.12 10.17
C ASP A 2 3.29 24.36 11.49
N LEU A 3 2.18 23.61 11.54
CA LEU A 3 1.79 22.82 12.72
C LEU A 3 2.82 21.70 12.98
N LEU A 4 3.55 21.28 11.96
CA LEU A 4 4.59 20.26 12.04
C LEU A 4 5.90 20.80 12.66
N ALA A 5 6.06 22.12 12.79
CA ALA A 5 7.25 22.73 13.41
C ALA A 5 7.28 22.62 14.96
N LYS A 6 6.24 22.08 15.58
CA LYS A 6 6.10 21.98 17.05
C LYS A 6 5.71 20.55 17.49
N LEU A 7 6.26 19.56 16.84
CA LEU A 7 6.03 18.17 17.22
C LEU A 7 6.65 17.88 18.59
N PRO A 8 5.99 17.09 19.45
CA PRO A 8 6.61 16.63 20.67
C PRO A 8 7.69 15.58 20.35
N HIS A 9 8.89 15.78 20.84
CA HIS A 9 10.00 14.80 20.79
C HIS A 9 10.24 14.22 22.20
N PRO A 10 9.45 13.23 22.63
CA PRO A 10 9.57 12.64 23.96
C PRO A 10 10.81 11.77 24.10
N PHE A 11 11.39 11.31 22.99
CA PHE A 11 12.58 10.48 22.95
C PHE A 11 13.80 11.39 22.74
N ARG A 12 14.63 11.54 23.80
CA ARG A 12 15.79 12.42 23.74
C ARG A 12 16.93 11.78 22.94
N ARG A 13 17.56 12.58 22.11
CA ARG A 13 18.81 12.22 21.43
C ARG A 13 19.92 11.93 22.46
N ARG A 14 20.72 10.93 22.20
CA ARG A 14 21.86 10.52 23.01
C ARG A 14 23.16 10.58 22.21
N TYR A 15 23.09 10.27 20.93
CA TYR A 15 24.19 10.23 19.98
C TYR A 15 24.30 11.55 19.22
N LEU A 16 23.21 12.10 18.77
CA LEU A 16 23.16 13.30 17.94
C LEU A 16 23.02 14.58 18.80
N PRO A 17 23.54 15.74 18.31
CA PRO A 17 23.25 17.02 18.92
C PRO A 17 21.75 17.38 18.83
N GLU A 18 21.31 18.34 19.66
CA GLU A 18 19.91 18.80 19.66
C GLU A 18 19.46 19.39 18.31
N SER A 19 20.37 20.00 17.56
CA SER A 19 20.11 20.57 16.24
C SER A 19 21.08 20.02 15.20
N LEU A 20 20.53 19.67 14.02
CA LEU A 20 21.28 19.23 12.85
C LEU A 20 20.97 20.13 11.65
N ASP A 21 21.96 20.31 10.78
CA ASP A 21 21.78 20.96 9.49
C ASP A 21 21.53 19.87 8.42
N TYR A 22 20.30 19.82 7.89
CA TYR A 22 19.89 18.87 6.86
C TYR A 22 19.98 19.45 5.44
N GLU A 23 20.58 20.64 5.26
CA GLU A 23 20.76 21.26 3.94
C GLU A 23 22.01 20.75 3.23
N ARG A 24 22.98 20.20 3.96
CA ARG A 24 24.27 19.77 3.39
C ARG A 24 24.69 18.42 3.96
N TRP A 25 25.03 17.50 3.08
CA TRP A 25 25.56 16.19 3.46
C TRP A 25 26.80 16.30 4.39
N SER A 26 27.69 17.26 4.13
CA SER A 26 28.88 17.47 4.95
C SER A 26 28.61 17.76 6.44
N CYS A 27 27.36 18.11 6.79
CA CYS A 27 26.96 18.31 8.18
C CYS A 27 26.47 17.01 8.84
N LEU A 28 26.04 16.02 8.06
CA LEU A 28 25.57 14.71 8.51
C LEU A 28 26.66 13.63 8.42
N GLU A 29 27.48 13.67 7.38
CA GLU A 29 28.55 12.69 7.12
C GLU A 29 29.44 12.37 8.33
N PRO A 30 29.86 13.34 9.18
CA PRO A 30 30.68 13.05 10.34
C PRO A 30 30.05 12.03 11.30
N PHE A 31 28.76 12.04 11.46
CA PHE A 31 28.07 11.08 12.33
C PHE A 31 28.09 9.66 11.74
N PHE A 32 27.93 9.51 10.43
CA PHE A 32 28.11 8.22 9.75
C PHE A 32 29.55 7.71 9.88
N ARG A 33 30.54 8.57 9.67
CA ARG A 33 31.96 8.19 9.82
C ARG A 33 32.31 7.73 11.24
N VAL A 34 31.78 8.38 12.26
CA VAL A 34 31.98 7.95 13.65
C VAL A 34 31.44 6.54 13.86
N LEU A 35 30.26 6.20 13.26
CA LEU A 35 29.74 4.85 13.34
C LEU A 35 30.57 3.85 12.51
N GLU A 36 31.05 4.23 11.33
CA GLU A 36 31.91 3.40 10.48
C GLU A 36 33.26 3.03 11.15
N GLU A 37 33.80 3.94 11.98
CA GLU A 37 35.13 3.78 12.62
C GLU A 37 35.08 3.11 14.01
N ARG A 38 33.87 2.83 14.54
CA ARG A 38 33.72 2.18 15.86
C ARG A 38 34.17 0.73 15.85
N GLU A 39 34.84 0.34 16.93
CA GLU A 39 35.09 -1.06 17.25
C GLU A 39 33.78 -1.74 17.68
N LEU A 40 33.47 -2.91 17.08
CA LEU A 40 32.27 -3.67 17.29
C LEU A 40 32.57 -5.13 17.70
N ASP A 41 33.45 -5.26 18.71
CA ASP A 41 34.01 -6.53 19.12
C ASP A 41 33.16 -7.28 20.15
N THR A 42 32.31 -6.56 20.89
CA THR A 42 31.41 -7.14 21.89
C THR A 42 29.94 -6.92 21.55
N VAL A 43 29.08 -7.76 22.14
CA VAL A 43 27.62 -7.64 21.94
C VAL A 43 27.12 -6.28 22.41
N GLU A 44 27.59 -5.79 23.55
CA GLU A 44 27.18 -4.50 24.12
C GLU A 44 27.57 -3.33 23.22
N GLN A 45 28.77 -3.37 22.63
CA GLN A 45 29.21 -2.36 21.66
C GLN A 45 28.32 -2.37 20.41
N LEU A 46 28.01 -3.56 19.88
CA LEU A 46 27.19 -3.70 18.69
C LEU A 46 25.72 -3.29 18.95
N GLU A 47 25.16 -3.64 20.13
CA GLU A 47 23.81 -3.20 20.51
C GLU A 47 23.72 -1.67 20.67
N GLN A 48 24.72 -1.04 21.34
CA GLN A 48 24.74 0.41 21.45
C GLN A 48 24.91 1.09 20.08
N TRP A 49 25.73 0.51 19.22
CA TRP A 49 25.93 1.01 17.85
C TRP A 49 24.64 0.95 17.02
N LEU A 50 23.85 -0.12 17.14
CA LEU A 50 22.54 -0.23 16.49
C LEU A 50 21.56 0.84 16.99
N LEU A 51 21.60 1.18 18.29
CA LEU A 51 20.78 2.25 18.85
C LEU A 51 21.18 3.62 18.31
N ASP A 52 22.48 3.89 18.22
CA ASP A 52 23.00 5.16 17.71
C ASP A 52 22.74 5.30 16.20
N TRP A 53 22.84 4.19 15.45
CA TRP A 53 22.46 4.16 14.05
C TRP A 53 20.96 4.41 13.88
N SER A 54 20.11 3.77 14.69
CA SER A 54 18.65 4.02 14.67
C SER A 54 18.31 5.48 14.95
N GLU A 55 18.99 6.12 15.91
CA GLU A 55 18.77 7.54 16.21
C GLU A 55 19.15 8.44 15.02
N LEU A 56 20.23 8.13 14.32
CA LEU A 56 20.65 8.85 13.12
C LEU A 56 19.64 8.66 11.96
N SER A 57 19.21 7.41 11.74
CA SER A 57 18.19 7.09 10.73
C SER A 57 16.87 7.81 11.02
N ASP A 58 16.42 7.81 12.28
CA ASP A 58 15.20 8.52 12.72
C ASP A 58 15.25 10.02 12.38
N ALA A 59 16.35 10.66 12.74
CA ALA A 59 16.49 12.11 12.54
C ALA A 59 16.51 12.49 11.06
N VAL A 60 17.22 11.74 10.22
CA VAL A 60 17.29 11.99 8.77
C VAL A 60 15.99 11.58 8.08
N GLY A 61 15.39 10.45 8.48
CA GLY A 61 14.11 9.95 7.95
C GLY A 61 12.96 10.90 8.23
N GLU A 62 12.87 11.44 9.46
CA GLU A 62 11.83 12.42 9.82
C GLU A 62 11.94 13.69 8.98
N GLU A 63 13.14 14.25 8.78
CA GLU A 63 13.30 15.44 7.94
C GLU A 63 12.86 15.18 6.50
N GLY A 64 13.20 14.01 5.94
CA GLY A 64 12.73 13.58 4.62
C GLY A 64 11.20 13.50 4.55
N SER A 65 10.59 12.87 5.55
CA SER A 65 9.12 12.74 5.68
C SER A 65 8.45 14.11 5.79
N LEU A 66 8.98 15.02 6.60
CA LEU A 66 8.46 16.38 6.76
C LEU A 66 8.49 17.17 5.45
N ARG A 67 9.58 17.09 4.70
CA ARG A 67 9.71 17.76 3.40
C ARG A 67 8.74 17.18 2.37
N TYR A 68 8.59 15.86 2.33
CA TYR A 68 7.61 15.19 1.48
C TYR A 68 6.18 15.59 1.83
N ILE A 69 5.80 15.57 3.11
CA ILE A 69 4.49 15.98 3.58
C ILE A 69 4.18 17.43 3.18
N ARG A 70 5.12 18.36 3.41
CA ARG A 70 4.94 19.77 3.01
C ARG A 70 4.71 19.90 1.50
N MET A 71 5.53 19.21 0.69
CA MET A 71 5.42 19.24 -0.77
C MET A 71 4.08 18.67 -1.25
N THR A 72 3.62 17.55 -0.71
CA THR A 72 2.33 16.96 -1.09
C THR A 72 1.13 17.79 -0.62
N CYS A 73 1.26 18.48 0.50
CA CYS A 73 0.22 19.38 1.03
C CYS A 73 0.09 20.69 0.23
N ASP A 74 1.15 21.14 -0.46
CA ASP A 74 1.16 22.39 -1.25
C ASP A 74 2.09 22.27 -2.47
N THR A 75 1.57 21.63 -3.51
CA THR A 75 2.31 21.38 -4.78
C THR A 75 2.46 22.62 -5.66
N GLU A 76 1.79 23.73 -5.35
CA GLU A 76 1.92 25.01 -6.08
C GLU A 76 3.08 25.85 -5.53
N ASN A 77 3.64 25.50 -4.37
CA ASN A 77 4.71 26.25 -3.72
C ASN A 77 6.09 25.79 -4.19
N GLN A 78 6.69 26.56 -5.07
CA GLN A 78 7.98 26.23 -5.68
C GLN A 78 9.15 26.18 -4.67
N GLU A 79 9.11 26.93 -3.57
CA GLU A 79 10.17 26.89 -2.56
C GLU A 79 10.13 25.59 -1.76
N ILE A 80 8.93 25.11 -1.42
CA ILE A 80 8.75 23.80 -0.78
C ILE A 80 9.21 22.68 -1.71
N GLU A 81 8.81 22.74 -2.99
CA GLU A 81 9.21 21.76 -3.99
C GLU A 81 10.74 21.72 -4.14
N LYS A 82 11.40 22.88 -4.28
CA LYS A 82 12.87 22.97 -4.35
C LYS A 82 13.56 22.41 -3.12
N ALA A 83 13.05 22.70 -1.92
CA ALA A 83 13.62 22.19 -0.67
C ALA A 83 13.54 20.66 -0.60
N TYR A 84 12.43 20.06 -1.07
CA TYR A 84 12.30 18.61 -1.13
C TYR A 84 13.27 17.99 -2.16
N PHE A 85 13.36 18.53 -3.38
CA PHE A 85 14.30 18.02 -4.38
C PHE A 85 15.76 18.22 -3.98
N HIS A 86 16.10 19.34 -3.33
CA HIS A 86 17.43 19.54 -2.78
C HIS A 86 17.79 18.45 -1.76
N PHE A 87 16.87 18.10 -0.86
CA PHE A 87 17.08 17.01 0.10
C PHE A 87 17.31 15.66 -0.61
N LEU A 88 16.55 15.37 -1.66
CA LEU A 88 16.71 14.13 -2.43
C LEU A 88 18.10 14.06 -3.09
N GLU A 89 18.56 15.15 -3.70
CA GLU A 89 19.82 15.21 -4.43
C GLU A 89 21.03 15.29 -3.49
N GLU A 90 20.97 16.12 -2.46
CA GLU A 90 22.10 16.38 -1.57
C GLU A 90 22.22 15.36 -0.44
N ILE A 91 21.09 14.92 0.13
CA ILE A 91 21.10 14.05 1.31
C ILE A 91 20.78 12.59 0.94
N ALA A 92 19.64 12.33 0.30
CA ALA A 92 19.17 10.95 0.11
C ALA A 92 20.08 10.11 -0.79
N GLU A 93 20.76 10.70 -1.79
CA GLU A 93 21.71 9.97 -2.63
C GLU A 93 22.97 9.56 -1.84
N ASN A 94 23.51 10.48 -1.03
CA ASN A 94 24.68 10.21 -0.20
C ASN A 94 24.37 9.24 0.95
N LEU A 95 23.16 9.34 1.52
CA LEU A 95 22.67 8.46 2.58
C LEU A 95 22.72 6.99 2.17
N LYS A 96 22.29 6.64 0.96
CA LYS A 96 22.31 5.24 0.45
C LYS A 96 23.70 4.62 0.52
N ALA A 97 24.72 5.37 0.14
CA ALA A 97 26.10 4.89 0.17
C ALA A 97 26.64 4.75 1.61
N ALA A 98 26.27 5.68 2.50
CA ALA A 98 26.66 5.62 3.91
C ALA A 98 25.99 4.45 4.62
N GLU A 99 24.70 4.22 4.39
CA GLU A 99 23.99 3.08 4.95
C GLU A 99 24.55 1.73 4.48
N ASP A 100 24.90 1.58 3.19
CA ASP A 100 25.56 0.35 2.72
C ASP A 100 26.87 0.10 3.49
N ARG A 101 27.68 1.15 3.78
CA ARG A 101 28.89 1.01 4.57
C ARG A 101 28.58 0.58 6.01
N LEU A 102 27.57 1.16 6.67
CA LEU A 102 27.15 0.74 8.01
C LEU A 102 26.64 -0.72 8.01
N LYS A 103 25.85 -1.12 7.04
CA LYS A 103 25.42 -2.53 6.87
C LYS A 103 26.61 -3.47 6.79
N ARG A 104 27.67 -3.08 6.06
CA ARG A 104 28.92 -3.87 5.97
C ARG A 104 29.70 -3.90 7.29
N CYS A 105 29.72 -2.80 8.05
CA CYS A 105 30.32 -2.78 9.40
C CYS A 105 29.59 -3.77 10.32
N PHE A 106 28.26 -3.78 10.33
CA PHE A 106 27.48 -4.75 11.09
C PHE A 106 27.83 -6.20 10.69
N LEU A 107 27.85 -6.50 9.38
CA LEU A 107 28.14 -7.84 8.87
C LEU A 107 29.58 -8.31 9.18
N ALA A 108 30.53 -7.38 9.26
CA ALA A 108 31.93 -7.66 9.56
C ALA A 108 32.20 -7.84 11.08
N SER A 109 31.28 -7.41 11.95
CA SER A 109 31.46 -7.48 13.40
C SER A 109 31.58 -8.93 13.88
N PRO A 110 32.62 -9.26 14.67
CA PRO A 110 32.76 -10.59 15.31
C PRO A 110 31.67 -10.85 16.36
N ALA A 111 31.09 -9.81 16.95
CA ALA A 111 30.01 -9.90 17.93
C ALA A 111 28.66 -10.29 17.30
N ARG A 112 28.46 -10.07 15.97
CA ARG A 112 27.21 -10.35 15.26
C ARG A 112 26.65 -11.75 15.55
N LYS A 113 27.51 -12.77 15.53
CA LYS A 113 27.09 -14.17 15.76
C LYS A 113 26.75 -14.48 17.21
N GLN A 114 27.04 -13.56 18.14
CA GLN A 114 26.76 -13.70 19.55
C GLN A 114 25.48 -12.95 19.96
N LEU A 115 24.92 -12.13 19.07
CA LEU A 115 23.64 -11.46 19.29
C LEU A 115 22.52 -12.48 19.57
N PRO A 116 21.60 -12.17 20.52
CA PRO A 116 20.44 -13.02 20.78
C PRO A 116 19.59 -13.24 19.52
N SER A 117 19.62 -14.46 18.99
CA SER A 117 18.96 -14.83 17.72
C SER A 117 17.48 -14.44 17.70
N ARG A 118 16.74 -14.68 18.80
CA ARG A 118 15.32 -14.30 18.86
C ARG A 118 15.07 -12.81 18.67
N ARG A 119 16.02 -11.95 19.04
CA ARG A 119 15.91 -10.49 18.92
C ARG A 119 16.40 -10.00 17.57
N TYR A 120 17.50 -10.58 17.03
CA TYR A 120 18.24 -9.97 15.94
C TYR A 120 18.22 -10.75 14.62
N SER A 121 17.61 -11.96 14.56
CA SER A 121 17.65 -12.78 13.35
C SER A 121 16.96 -12.13 12.13
N VAL A 122 15.90 -11.35 12.34
CA VAL A 122 15.22 -10.64 11.25
C VAL A 122 16.09 -9.51 10.73
N LEU A 123 16.63 -8.67 11.61
CA LEU A 123 17.57 -7.59 11.28
C LEU A 123 18.80 -8.15 10.53
N ASP A 124 19.41 -9.21 11.09
CA ASP A 124 20.59 -9.84 10.50
C ASP A 124 20.35 -10.33 9.08
N ARG A 125 19.22 -11.00 8.86
CA ARG A 125 18.78 -11.49 7.55
C ARG A 125 18.54 -10.35 6.56
N SER A 126 17.88 -9.29 6.99
CA SER A 126 17.57 -8.11 6.18
C SER A 126 18.85 -7.39 5.74
N LEU A 127 19.73 -7.03 6.70
CA LEU A 127 20.99 -6.34 6.40
C LEU A 127 21.92 -7.17 5.51
N GLN A 128 21.96 -8.49 5.70
CA GLN A 128 22.72 -9.38 4.83
C GLN A 128 22.15 -9.38 3.41
N ASN A 129 20.84 -9.49 3.28
CA ASN A 129 20.16 -9.47 1.98
C ASN A 129 20.43 -8.18 1.20
N ASP A 130 20.37 -7.04 1.87
CA ASP A 130 20.64 -5.74 1.25
C ASP A 130 22.04 -5.66 0.66
N VAL A 131 23.05 -6.08 1.44
CA VAL A 131 24.44 -6.09 0.99
C VAL A 131 24.66 -7.11 -0.13
N GLU A 132 24.00 -8.28 -0.08
CA GLU A 132 24.07 -9.28 -1.14
C GLU A 132 23.45 -8.81 -2.45
N LEU A 133 22.41 -7.98 -2.40
CA LEU A 133 21.75 -7.43 -3.59
C LEU A 133 22.45 -6.21 -4.17
N PHE A 134 23.14 -5.44 -3.35
CA PHE A 134 23.74 -4.18 -3.78
C PHE A 134 24.77 -4.39 -4.90
N ARG A 135 24.62 -3.64 -5.99
CA ARG A 135 25.58 -3.55 -7.09
C ARG A 135 25.76 -2.11 -7.52
N GLN A 136 26.99 -1.63 -7.51
CA GLN A 136 27.33 -0.29 -7.99
C GLN A 136 26.86 -0.06 -9.44
N ALA A 137 26.92 -1.10 -10.29
CA ALA A 137 26.47 -1.04 -11.67
C ALA A 137 24.94 -0.84 -11.81
N ASN A 138 24.16 -1.15 -10.77
CA ASN A 138 22.71 -1.00 -10.78
C ASN A 138 22.24 0.43 -10.49
N ILE A 139 23.05 1.29 -9.87
CA ILE A 139 22.65 2.66 -9.52
C ILE A 139 22.13 3.43 -10.74
N ALA A 140 22.89 3.39 -11.85
CA ALA A 140 22.47 4.05 -13.08
C ALA A 140 21.22 3.42 -13.72
N LEU A 141 21.05 2.10 -13.60
CA LEU A 141 19.88 1.38 -14.08
C LEU A 141 18.63 1.68 -13.23
N GLU A 142 18.76 1.71 -11.92
CA GLU A 142 17.69 2.08 -10.98
C GLU A 142 17.24 3.53 -11.21
N THR A 143 18.17 4.45 -11.45
CA THR A 143 17.84 5.83 -11.85
C THR A 143 17.07 5.85 -13.18
N ARG A 144 17.46 5.02 -14.14
CA ARG A 144 16.76 4.90 -15.43
C ARG A 144 15.36 4.28 -15.26
N GLU A 145 15.22 3.28 -14.40
CA GLU A 145 13.93 2.70 -14.03
C GLU A 145 13.02 3.78 -13.41
N SER A 146 13.49 4.52 -12.40
CA SER A 146 12.76 5.62 -11.76
C SER A 146 12.29 6.69 -12.77
N LYS A 147 13.15 7.08 -13.71
CA LYS A 147 12.75 8.00 -14.79
C LYS A 147 11.71 7.39 -15.72
N GLY A 148 11.72 6.08 -15.93
CA GLY A 148 10.70 5.35 -16.68
C GLY A 148 9.35 5.39 -15.97
N THR A 149 9.31 5.13 -14.67
CA THR A 149 8.09 5.18 -13.85
C THR A 149 7.51 6.59 -13.80
N GLN A 150 8.35 7.63 -13.63
CA GLN A 150 7.92 9.02 -13.69
C GLN A 150 7.29 9.38 -15.05
N ARG A 151 7.84 8.87 -16.16
CA ARG A 151 7.25 9.06 -17.51
C ARG A 151 5.86 8.42 -17.60
N TYR A 152 5.65 7.24 -17.00
CA TYR A 152 4.34 6.63 -16.92
C TYR A 152 3.36 7.51 -16.13
N GLN A 153 3.74 7.95 -14.93
CA GLN A 153 2.92 8.82 -14.09
C GLN A 153 2.54 10.11 -14.81
N LYS A 154 3.52 10.78 -15.41
CA LYS A 154 3.30 12.01 -16.17
C LYS A 154 2.36 11.79 -17.37
N LEU A 155 2.55 10.69 -18.10
CA LEU A 155 1.69 10.34 -19.24
C LEU A 155 0.25 10.13 -18.78
N ILE A 156 0.02 9.25 -17.79
CA ILE A 156 -1.33 8.94 -17.29
C ILE A 156 -1.97 10.16 -16.62
N GLY A 157 -1.21 10.90 -15.81
CA GLY A 157 -1.69 12.10 -15.12
C GLY A 157 -2.09 13.25 -16.06
N SER A 158 -1.49 13.32 -17.25
CA SER A 158 -1.82 14.34 -18.26
C SER A 158 -3.06 14.00 -19.11
N LEU A 159 -3.65 12.82 -18.96
CA LEU A 159 -4.79 12.42 -19.78
C LEU A 159 -6.05 13.16 -19.35
N THR A 160 -6.60 13.93 -20.28
CA THR A 160 -7.88 14.61 -20.10
C THR A 160 -8.87 14.23 -21.20
N ILE A 161 -10.13 14.42 -20.93
CA ILE A 161 -11.27 14.09 -21.78
C ILE A 161 -12.23 15.29 -21.77
N SER A 162 -12.64 15.75 -22.93
CA SER A 162 -13.77 16.68 -23.04
C SER A 162 -15.07 15.88 -22.94
N PHE A 163 -15.80 16.05 -21.84
CA PHE A 163 -17.06 15.37 -21.61
C PHE A 163 -18.12 16.33 -21.08
N GLU A 164 -19.30 16.33 -21.73
CA GLU A 164 -20.40 17.26 -21.41
C GLU A 164 -19.97 18.75 -21.39
N GLY A 165 -19.11 19.13 -22.34
CA GLY A 165 -18.64 20.52 -22.47
C GLY A 165 -17.58 20.95 -21.46
N LYS A 166 -17.05 20.02 -20.66
CA LYS A 166 -15.99 20.28 -19.67
C LYS A 166 -14.79 19.37 -19.90
N GLU A 167 -13.60 19.91 -19.67
CA GLU A 167 -12.39 19.10 -19.59
C GLU A 167 -12.36 18.37 -18.26
N GLN A 168 -12.14 17.05 -18.27
CA GLN A 168 -12.15 16.16 -17.13
C GLN A 168 -10.87 15.32 -17.10
N THR A 169 -10.30 15.10 -15.93
CA THR A 169 -9.27 14.07 -15.74
C THR A 169 -9.89 12.67 -15.72
N LEU A 170 -9.07 11.63 -15.90
CA LEU A 170 -9.55 10.24 -15.81
C LEU A 170 -10.19 9.92 -14.45
N GLN A 171 -9.72 10.54 -13.37
CA GLN A 171 -10.29 10.37 -12.03
C GLN A 171 -11.67 11.05 -11.93
N GLN A 172 -11.81 12.25 -12.48
CA GLN A 172 -13.08 12.94 -12.49
C GLN A 172 -14.15 12.22 -13.32
N MET A 173 -13.73 11.44 -14.34
CA MET A 173 -14.65 10.64 -15.15
C MET A 173 -15.30 9.48 -14.37
N LYS A 174 -14.66 8.98 -13.28
CA LYS A 174 -15.21 7.87 -12.48
C LYS A 174 -16.61 8.16 -11.93
N ARG A 175 -16.88 9.40 -11.52
CA ARG A 175 -18.19 9.80 -10.99
C ARG A 175 -19.35 9.55 -11.95
N TYR A 176 -19.07 9.61 -13.27
CA TYR A 176 -20.09 9.38 -14.29
C TYR A 176 -20.51 7.90 -14.39
N LEU A 177 -19.70 6.97 -13.88
CA LEU A 177 -20.02 5.54 -13.83
C LEU A 177 -21.02 5.19 -12.71
N GLU A 178 -21.30 6.14 -11.81
CA GLU A 178 -22.27 5.99 -10.73
C GLU A 178 -23.67 6.57 -11.10
N TYR A 179 -23.81 7.21 -12.27
CA TYR A 179 -25.08 7.77 -12.70
C TYR A 179 -26.12 6.67 -13.04
N PRO A 180 -27.40 6.86 -12.73
CA PRO A 180 -28.47 5.91 -13.06
C PRO A 180 -28.61 5.65 -14.56
N GLU A 181 -28.41 6.67 -15.41
CA GLU A 181 -28.58 6.59 -16.86
C GLU A 181 -27.47 5.77 -17.52
N ARG A 182 -27.83 4.55 -17.98
CA ARG A 182 -26.88 3.59 -18.56
C ARG A 182 -26.10 4.16 -19.75
N SER A 183 -26.81 4.85 -20.67
CA SER A 183 -26.17 5.47 -21.86
C SER A 183 -25.11 6.52 -21.50
N ARG A 184 -25.31 7.22 -20.38
CA ARG A 184 -24.33 8.21 -19.89
C ARG A 184 -23.10 7.52 -19.31
N ARG A 185 -23.29 6.40 -18.57
CA ARG A 185 -22.17 5.59 -18.09
C ARG A 185 -21.36 5.01 -19.24
N GLU A 186 -22.05 4.44 -20.26
CA GLU A 186 -21.43 3.91 -21.47
C GLU A 186 -20.61 4.99 -22.20
N ALA A 187 -21.19 6.17 -22.43
CA ALA A 187 -20.50 7.28 -23.08
C ALA A 187 -19.24 7.72 -22.29
N ALA A 188 -19.36 7.83 -20.96
CA ALA A 188 -18.23 8.22 -20.11
C ALA A 188 -17.12 7.15 -20.11
N TRP A 189 -17.49 5.88 -19.99
CA TRP A 189 -16.55 4.77 -20.00
C TRP A 189 -15.83 4.65 -21.35
N SER A 190 -16.59 4.71 -22.45
CA SER A 190 -16.04 4.64 -23.80
C SER A 190 -15.05 5.78 -24.06
N ALA A 191 -15.37 7.00 -23.66
CA ALA A 191 -14.47 8.14 -23.80
C ALA A 191 -13.15 7.94 -23.03
N VAL A 192 -13.19 7.33 -21.83
CA VAL A 192 -11.98 6.99 -21.07
C VAL A 192 -11.16 5.93 -21.80
N VAL A 193 -11.79 4.88 -22.29
CA VAL A 193 -11.13 3.79 -23.01
C VAL A 193 -10.48 4.31 -24.30
N GLU A 194 -11.22 5.05 -25.12
CA GLU A 194 -10.67 5.63 -26.35
C GLU A 194 -9.47 6.54 -26.08
N ARG A 195 -9.54 7.34 -25.00
CA ARG A 195 -8.42 8.22 -24.63
C ARG A 195 -7.18 7.41 -24.21
N ARG A 196 -7.36 6.33 -23.45
CA ARG A 196 -6.26 5.44 -23.06
C ARG A 196 -5.66 4.69 -24.25
N LEU A 197 -6.49 4.17 -25.15
CA LEU A 197 -6.05 3.43 -26.32
C LEU A 197 -5.18 4.27 -27.28
N LYS A 198 -5.36 5.58 -27.33
CA LYS A 198 -4.49 6.50 -28.09
C LYS A 198 -3.05 6.50 -27.57
N GLU A 199 -2.82 6.15 -26.32
CA GLU A 199 -1.48 6.08 -25.72
C GLU A 199 -0.90 4.64 -25.70
N ARG A 200 -1.60 3.66 -26.24
CA ARG A 200 -1.21 2.24 -26.23
C ARG A 200 0.24 2.04 -26.65
N ASP A 201 0.61 2.53 -27.81
CA ASP A 201 1.93 2.25 -28.39
C ASP A 201 3.06 2.91 -27.58
N ARG A 202 2.79 4.08 -26.99
CA ARG A 202 3.73 4.78 -26.08
C ARG A 202 3.91 4.02 -24.77
N LEU A 203 2.82 3.48 -24.21
CA LEU A 203 2.85 2.68 -22.97
C LEU A 203 3.56 1.35 -23.20
N GLU A 204 3.28 0.67 -24.33
CA GLU A 204 3.97 -0.56 -24.70
C GLU A 204 5.48 -0.32 -24.89
N ALA A 205 5.89 0.72 -25.60
CA ALA A 205 7.30 1.05 -25.81
C ALA A 205 8.01 1.39 -24.47
N LEU A 206 7.35 2.13 -23.58
CA LEU A 206 7.87 2.42 -22.25
C LEU A 206 8.05 1.14 -21.43
N PHE A 207 7.09 0.23 -21.50
CA PHE A 207 7.16 -1.03 -20.78
C PHE A 207 8.29 -1.94 -21.29
N GLU A 208 8.52 -1.99 -22.62
CA GLU A 208 9.67 -2.70 -23.22
C GLU A 208 11.01 -2.14 -22.69
N GLU A 209 11.11 -0.82 -22.58
CA GLU A 209 12.31 -0.20 -21.99
C GLU A 209 12.52 -0.63 -20.54
N LEU A 210 11.43 -0.60 -19.72
CA LEU A 210 11.48 -1.03 -18.33
C LEU A 210 11.86 -2.50 -18.19
N LEU A 211 11.33 -3.39 -19.04
CA LEU A 211 11.69 -4.81 -19.05
C LEU A 211 13.18 -5.00 -19.30
N GLY A 212 13.75 -4.28 -20.27
CA GLY A 212 15.18 -4.34 -20.56
C GLY A 212 16.06 -3.87 -19.40
N VAL A 213 15.68 -2.77 -18.74
CA VAL A 213 16.38 -2.25 -17.57
C VAL A 213 16.31 -3.25 -16.40
N ARG A 214 15.13 -3.78 -16.11
CA ARG A 214 14.88 -4.75 -15.04
C ARG A 214 15.65 -6.05 -15.23
N ALA A 215 15.69 -6.55 -16.46
CA ALA A 215 16.50 -7.72 -16.79
C ALA A 215 17.99 -7.50 -16.52
N ALA A 216 18.51 -6.31 -16.87
CA ALA A 216 19.91 -5.96 -16.60
C ALA A 216 20.20 -5.82 -15.09
N ILE A 217 19.28 -5.22 -14.31
CA ILE A 217 19.40 -5.12 -12.85
C ILE A 217 19.51 -6.51 -12.22
N ALA A 218 18.61 -7.42 -12.58
CA ALA A 218 18.61 -8.79 -12.06
C ALA A 218 19.91 -9.54 -12.42
N ALA A 219 20.32 -9.46 -13.70
CA ALA A 219 21.55 -10.12 -14.17
C ALA A 219 22.79 -9.60 -13.44
N ASN A 220 22.94 -8.31 -13.24
CA ASN A 220 24.03 -7.72 -12.46
C ASN A 220 24.05 -8.21 -11.01
N ALA A 221 22.89 -8.46 -10.43
CA ALA A 221 22.76 -9.01 -9.07
C ALA A 221 22.98 -10.55 -9.02
N GLY A 222 23.12 -11.22 -10.18
CA GLY A 222 23.37 -12.66 -10.26
C GLY A 222 22.09 -13.51 -10.30
N PHE A 223 20.96 -12.93 -10.72
CA PHE A 223 19.68 -13.63 -10.84
C PHE A 223 19.35 -13.93 -12.30
N ASP A 224 18.80 -15.10 -12.54
CA ASP A 224 18.34 -15.54 -13.87
C ASP A 224 17.04 -14.85 -14.30
N SER A 225 16.24 -14.40 -13.33
CA SER A 225 15.00 -13.66 -13.60
C SER A 225 14.84 -12.44 -12.70
N TYR A 226 14.17 -11.42 -13.23
CA TYR A 226 13.81 -10.24 -12.43
C TYR A 226 12.79 -10.56 -11.33
N ARG A 227 11.94 -11.60 -11.51
CA ARG A 227 11.05 -12.08 -10.46
C ARG A 227 11.83 -12.51 -9.22
N ASP A 228 12.85 -13.36 -9.39
CA ASP A 228 13.59 -13.92 -8.27
C ASP A 228 14.45 -12.86 -7.58
N TYR A 229 14.96 -11.89 -8.34
CA TYR A 229 15.57 -10.68 -7.81
C TYR A 229 14.59 -9.88 -6.95
N MET A 230 13.37 -9.61 -7.47
CA MET A 230 12.36 -8.82 -6.75
C MET A 230 11.85 -9.51 -5.49
N PHE A 231 11.71 -10.83 -5.47
CA PHE A 231 11.35 -11.55 -4.25
C PHE A 231 12.39 -11.34 -3.13
N ARG A 232 13.68 -11.31 -3.48
CA ARG A 232 14.74 -10.96 -2.53
C ARG A 232 14.72 -9.46 -2.19
N ARG A 233 14.50 -8.60 -3.16
CA ARG A 233 14.43 -7.14 -2.97
C ARG A 233 13.27 -6.71 -2.06
N LEU A 234 12.14 -7.44 -2.12
CA LEU A 234 10.96 -7.25 -1.27
C LEU A 234 11.02 -8.07 0.03
N GLU A 235 12.19 -8.62 0.36
CA GLU A 235 12.44 -9.41 1.57
C GLU A 235 11.47 -10.59 1.79
N ARG A 236 11.00 -11.21 0.71
CA ARG A 236 10.09 -12.36 0.77
C ARG A 236 10.83 -13.62 1.15
N PHE A 237 11.17 -13.71 2.44
CA PHE A 237 11.90 -14.86 2.98
C PHE A 237 10.98 -15.97 3.48
N ASP A 238 9.72 -15.63 3.76
CA ASP A 238 8.78 -16.51 4.43
C ASP A 238 7.76 -17.14 3.47
N TYR A 239 7.79 -16.75 2.19
CA TYR A 239 7.01 -17.31 1.09
C TYR A 239 7.70 -17.10 -0.25
N GLY A 240 7.28 -17.87 -1.26
CA GLY A 240 7.89 -17.85 -2.59
C GLY A 240 6.87 -17.88 -3.72
N PRO A 241 7.33 -17.99 -4.98
CA PRO A 241 6.46 -18.06 -6.16
C PRO A 241 5.40 -19.18 -6.11
N GLU A 242 5.74 -20.33 -5.53
CA GLU A 242 4.81 -21.47 -5.40
C GLU A 242 3.62 -21.14 -4.50
N ASP A 243 3.83 -20.32 -3.47
CA ASP A 243 2.77 -19.85 -2.60
C ASP A 243 1.83 -18.90 -3.34
N CYS A 244 2.38 -18.02 -4.20
CA CYS A 244 1.60 -17.18 -5.09
C CYS A 244 0.76 -18.02 -6.06
N TYR A 245 1.33 -19.08 -6.62
CA TYR A 245 0.58 -20.00 -7.51
C TYR A 245 -0.53 -20.74 -6.77
N ARG A 246 -0.32 -21.14 -5.51
CA ARG A 246 -1.39 -21.70 -4.66
C ARG A 246 -2.50 -20.69 -4.40
N PHE A 247 -2.14 -19.42 -4.17
CA PHE A 247 -3.12 -18.33 -4.06
C PHE A 247 -3.95 -18.18 -5.35
N HIS A 248 -3.30 -18.16 -6.54
CA HIS A 248 -4.02 -18.08 -7.82
C HIS A 248 -5.01 -19.24 -7.98
N GLN A 249 -4.61 -20.46 -7.64
CA GLN A 249 -5.49 -21.64 -7.69
C GLN A 249 -6.67 -21.51 -6.73
N GLY A 250 -6.41 -21.02 -5.52
CA GLY A 250 -7.45 -20.77 -4.52
C GLY A 250 -8.45 -19.73 -4.97
N VAL A 251 -7.99 -18.61 -5.52
CA VAL A 251 -8.85 -17.54 -6.05
C VAL A 251 -9.72 -18.07 -7.20
N GLU A 252 -9.13 -18.79 -8.16
CA GLU A 252 -9.86 -19.37 -9.28
C GLU A 252 -10.96 -20.35 -8.83
N ALA A 253 -10.65 -21.18 -7.82
CA ALA A 253 -11.56 -22.21 -7.35
C ALA A 253 -12.67 -21.67 -6.41
N VAL A 254 -12.42 -20.60 -5.65
CA VAL A 254 -13.28 -20.15 -4.55
C VAL A 254 -13.80 -18.73 -4.75
N VAL A 255 -12.91 -17.77 -5.03
CA VAL A 255 -13.29 -16.34 -5.10
C VAL A 255 -14.02 -16.02 -6.39
N VAL A 256 -13.52 -16.47 -7.53
CA VAL A 256 -14.08 -16.19 -8.85
C VAL A 256 -15.53 -16.69 -8.97
N PRO A 257 -15.91 -17.91 -8.53
CA PRO A 257 -17.30 -18.34 -8.52
C PRO A 257 -18.21 -17.41 -7.73
N LEU A 258 -17.77 -16.92 -6.56
CA LEU A 258 -18.51 -15.97 -5.73
C LEU A 258 -18.65 -14.61 -6.43
N ALA A 259 -17.56 -14.04 -6.96
CA ALA A 259 -17.57 -12.79 -7.72
C ALA A 259 -18.59 -12.87 -8.89
N ARG A 260 -18.56 -13.97 -9.65
CA ARG A 260 -19.50 -14.20 -10.75
C ARG A 260 -20.95 -14.40 -10.28
N LYS A 261 -21.17 -15.00 -9.08
CA LYS A 261 -22.49 -15.07 -8.44
C LYS A 261 -23.02 -13.67 -8.12
N LEU A 262 -22.19 -12.83 -7.49
CA LEU A 262 -22.54 -11.45 -7.14
C LEU A 262 -22.87 -10.61 -8.38
N GLN A 263 -22.08 -10.73 -9.44
CA GLN A 263 -22.35 -10.04 -10.71
C GLN A 263 -23.63 -10.51 -11.39
N ARG A 264 -23.99 -11.82 -11.34
CA ARG A 264 -25.29 -12.31 -11.81
C ARG A 264 -26.45 -11.72 -11.02
N SER A 265 -26.33 -11.66 -9.69
CA SER A 265 -27.32 -11.00 -8.83
C SER A 265 -27.47 -9.52 -9.19
N ARG A 266 -26.35 -8.84 -9.42
CA ARG A 266 -26.33 -7.44 -9.86
C ARG A 266 -27.06 -7.25 -11.20
N ALA A 267 -26.78 -8.10 -12.19
CA ALA A 267 -27.46 -8.05 -13.49
C ALA A 267 -28.98 -8.22 -13.34
N ALA A 268 -29.40 -9.18 -12.51
CA ALA A 268 -30.82 -9.43 -12.22
C ALA A 268 -31.49 -8.23 -11.53
N GLU A 269 -30.85 -7.63 -10.52
CA GLU A 269 -31.34 -6.42 -9.83
C GLU A 269 -31.49 -5.23 -10.79
N MET A 270 -30.56 -5.08 -11.74
CA MET A 270 -30.59 -4.03 -12.76
C MET A 270 -31.54 -4.32 -13.93
N GLY A 271 -32.14 -5.53 -14.02
CA GLY A 271 -32.94 -5.96 -15.13
C GLY A 271 -32.19 -6.08 -16.46
N LEU A 272 -30.90 -6.43 -16.41
CA LEU A 272 -30.01 -6.52 -17.57
C LEU A 272 -29.80 -7.99 -17.96
N GLU A 273 -29.87 -8.28 -19.26
CA GLU A 273 -29.51 -9.60 -19.81
C GLU A 273 -27.99 -9.84 -19.72
N SER A 274 -27.19 -8.78 -19.89
CA SER A 274 -25.74 -8.82 -19.83
C SER A 274 -25.18 -7.56 -19.17
N LEU A 275 -24.24 -7.74 -18.23
CA LEU A 275 -23.45 -6.64 -17.68
C LEU A 275 -22.39 -6.19 -18.69
N ARG A 276 -22.16 -4.89 -18.70
CA ARG A 276 -21.05 -4.27 -19.41
C ARG A 276 -20.08 -3.65 -18.39
N PRO A 277 -18.84 -3.36 -18.76
CA PRO A 277 -17.87 -2.79 -17.83
C PRO A 277 -18.33 -1.50 -17.11
N TRP A 278 -19.20 -0.72 -17.74
CA TRP A 278 -19.80 0.50 -17.16
C TRP A 278 -20.98 0.27 -16.22
N ASP A 279 -21.39 -0.98 -16.02
CA ASP A 279 -22.49 -1.32 -15.11
C ASP A 279 -22.01 -1.74 -13.70
N LEU A 280 -20.69 -1.82 -13.49
CA LEU A 280 -20.13 -2.37 -12.26
C LEU A 280 -20.07 -1.38 -11.08
N SER A 281 -20.05 -0.06 -11.33
CA SER A 281 -19.87 0.96 -10.29
C SER A 281 -21.17 1.61 -9.81
N VAL A 282 -22.26 1.55 -10.59
CA VAL A 282 -23.54 2.16 -10.22
C VAL A 282 -24.25 1.32 -9.14
N ASP A 283 -25.04 1.98 -8.28
CA ASP A 283 -25.95 1.24 -7.38
C ASP A 283 -26.98 0.43 -8.22
N PRO A 284 -27.11 -0.90 -8.03
CA PRO A 284 -27.96 -1.72 -8.88
C PRO A 284 -29.46 -1.38 -8.80
N ARG A 285 -29.88 -0.72 -7.71
CA ARG A 285 -31.26 -0.23 -7.51
C ARG A 285 -31.44 1.22 -7.90
N GLY A 286 -30.41 1.87 -8.47
CA GLY A 286 -30.44 3.27 -8.90
C GLY A 286 -30.54 4.29 -7.77
N ARG A 287 -30.16 3.92 -6.52
CA ARG A 287 -30.15 4.84 -5.38
C ARG A 287 -29.01 5.84 -5.50
N PRO A 288 -29.16 7.06 -4.94
CA PRO A 288 -28.09 8.05 -4.95
C PRO A 288 -26.86 7.55 -4.17
N PRO A 289 -25.64 8.04 -4.48
CA PRO A 289 -24.45 7.73 -3.72
C PRO A 289 -24.58 8.05 -2.24
N LEU A 290 -23.97 7.23 -1.37
CA LEU A 290 -23.91 7.48 0.06
C LEU A 290 -23.08 8.73 0.37
N ARG A 291 -23.57 9.57 1.29
CA ARG A 291 -22.94 10.81 1.72
C ARG A 291 -22.90 10.85 3.25
N PRO A 292 -21.93 10.17 3.89
CA PRO A 292 -21.88 9.99 5.34
C PRO A 292 -21.59 11.28 6.12
N PHE A 293 -20.93 12.25 5.50
CA PHE A 293 -20.57 13.52 6.14
C PHE A 293 -20.52 14.66 5.12
N ALA A 294 -20.58 15.90 5.60
CA ALA A 294 -20.48 17.12 4.79
C ALA A 294 -19.16 17.87 5.03
N ARG A 295 -18.56 17.72 6.19
CA ARG A 295 -17.32 18.41 6.59
C ARG A 295 -16.32 17.41 7.15
N THR A 296 -15.04 17.61 6.88
CA THR A 296 -13.95 16.74 7.33
C THR A 296 -13.92 16.58 8.87
N GLY A 297 -14.32 17.59 9.63
CA GLY A 297 -14.46 17.46 11.08
C GLY A 297 -15.45 16.36 11.50
N GLU A 298 -16.57 16.23 10.78
CA GLU A 298 -17.57 15.17 11.03
C GLU A 298 -17.01 13.78 10.69
N LEU A 299 -16.16 13.68 9.66
CA LEU A 299 -15.44 12.45 9.36
C LEU A 299 -14.54 12.03 10.51
N VAL A 300 -13.75 12.98 11.05
CA VAL A 300 -12.84 12.71 12.17
C VAL A 300 -13.62 12.32 13.42
N ASP A 301 -14.67 13.10 13.78
CA ASP A 301 -15.51 12.81 14.96
C ASP A 301 -16.12 11.41 14.88
N GLY A 302 -16.68 11.04 13.72
CA GLY A 302 -17.26 9.72 13.50
C GLY A 302 -16.22 8.59 13.57
N CYS A 303 -15.03 8.78 12.98
CA CYS A 303 -13.97 7.77 13.05
C CYS A 303 -13.37 7.66 14.47
N VAL A 304 -13.28 8.75 15.24
CA VAL A 304 -12.90 8.69 16.67
C VAL A 304 -13.92 7.87 17.46
N GLU A 305 -15.22 8.07 17.21
CA GLU A 305 -16.27 7.28 17.86
C GLU A 305 -16.19 5.80 17.44
N ILE A 306 -16.07 5.50 16.15
CA ILE A 306 -15.95 4.12 15.64
C ILE A 306 -14.75 3.42 16.26
N THR A 307 -13.58 4.03 16.21
CA THR A 307 -12.36 3.44 16.75
C THR A 307 -12.40 3.27 18.26
N GLY A 308 -13.09 4.18 18.98
CA GLY A 308 -13.36 4.05 20.41
C GLY A 308 -14.29 2.89 20.75
N ARG A 309 -15.23 2.54 19.87
CA ARG A 309 -16.08 1.33 20.03
C ARG A 309 -15.29 0.05 19.76
N VAL A 310 -14.25 0.10 18.94
CA VAL A 310 -13.32 -1.02 18.74
C VAL A 310 -12.41 -1.16 19.96
N ASP A 311 -11.70 -0.09 20.34
CA ASP A 311 -10.87 -0.02 21.53
C ASP A 311 -10.62 1.44 21.94
N ALA A 312 -10.73 1.75 23.23
CA ALA A 312 -10.52 3.11 23.75
C ALA A 312 -9.11 3.67 23.44
N ARG A 313 -8.09 2.82 23.30
CA ARG A 313 -6.73 3.23 22.90
C ARG A 313 -6.76 3.91 21.54
N PHE A 314 -7.50 3.35 20.59
CA PHE A 314 -7.52 3.79 19.19
C PHE A 314 -8.16 5.18 19.03
N SER A 315 -9.25 5.46 19.76
CA SER A 315 -9.81 6.82 19.78
C SER A 315 -8.82 7.82 20.38
N GLY A 316 -8.11 7.44 21.46
CA GLY A 316 -7.08 8.28 22.06
C GLY A 316 -5.92 8.61 21.11
N PHE A 317 -5.55 7.68 20.22
CA PHE A 317 -4.52 7.91 19.21
C PHE A 317 -4.99 8.90 18.13
N LEU A 318 -6.20 8.74 17.60
CA LEU A 318 -6.76 9.70 16.64
C LEU A 318 -6.93 11.10 17.24
N GLU A 319 -7.33 11.21 18.51
CA GLU A 319 -7.39 12.47 19.23
C GLU A 319 -6.01 13.10 19.40
N THR A 320 -4.99 12.30 19.68
CA THR A 320 -3.60 12.76 19.72
C THR A 320 -3.18 13.32 18.37
N MET A 321 -3.46 12.61 17.28
CA MET A 321 -3.16 13.09 15.94
C MET A 321 -3.90 14.39 15.60
N ARG A 322 -5.19 14.48 15.96
CA ARG A 322 -5.99 15.68 15.76
C ARG A 322 -5.40 16.88 16.51
N SER A 323 -5.07 16.70 17.78
CA SER A 323 -4.55 17.77 18.65
C SER A 323 -3.19 18.32 18.21
N HIS A 324 -2.39 17.49 17.56
CA HIS A 324 -1.07 17.88 17.02
C HIS A 324 -1.11 18.30 15.54
N GLY A 325 -2.29 18.34 14.90
CA GLY A 325 -2.41 18.72 13.49
C GLY A 325 -1.85 17.70 12.50
N LEU A 326 -1.81 16.40 12.89
CA LEU A 326 -1.28 15.30 12.11
C LEU A 326 -2.28 14.68 11.12
N LEU A 327 -3.42 15.34 10.92
CA LEU A 327 -4.48 14.94 9.99
C LEU A 327 -4.67 16.02 8.92
N ASN A 328 -4.29 15.72 7.68
CA ASN A 328 -4.49 16.62 6.53
C ASN A 328 -5.44 15.94 5.52
N LEU A 329 -6.74 16.07 5.74
CA LEU A 329 -7.76 15.21 5.13
C LEU A 329 -8.55 15.88 4.00
N ASP A 330 -8.68 17.22 4.00
CA ASP A 330 -9.50 17.93 3.01
C ASP A 330 -8.91 17.87 1.60
N SER A 331 -9.77 17.63 0.62
CA SER A 331 -9.42 17.82 -0.79
C SER A 331 -9.42 19.32 -1.13
N ARG A 332 -8.33 19.82 -1.70
CA ARG A 332 -8.19 21.21 -2.13
C ARG A 332 -7.26 21.36 -3.31
N LYS A 333 -7.39 22.46 -4.03
CA LYS A 333 -6.46 22.82 -5.11
C LYS A 333 -5.04 22.95 -4.56
N GLY A 334 -4.04 22.56 -5.32
CA GLY A 334 -2.63 22.62 -4.92
C GLY A 334 -2.20 21.50 -3.95
N LYS A 335 -3.04 20.48 -3.76
CA LYS A 335 -2.73 19.30 -2.96
C LYS A 335 -2.47 18.09 -3.86
N ALA A 336 -1.48 17.26 -3.54
CA ALA A 336 -1.22 16.04 -4.28
C ALA A 336 -2.41 15.07 -4.24
N PRO A 337 -2.66 14.26 -5.30
CA PRO A 337 -3.71 13.25 -5.27
C PRO A 337 -3.32 12.05 -4.39
N GLY A 338 -4.34 11.28 -3.97
CA GLY A 338 -4.15 10.06 -3.20
C GLY A 338 -4.36 10.23 -1.70
N GLY A 339 -3.98 9.21 -0.95
CA GLY A 339 -3.96 9.14 0.50
C GLY A 339 -2.76 8.32 0.95
N TYR A 340 -2.22 8.60 2.13
CA TYR A 340 -1.13 7.84 2.74
C TYR A 340 -1.01 8.15 4.24
N GLN A 341 -0.48 7.21 4.97
CA GLN A 341 0.12 7.43 6.28
C GLN A 341 1.64 7.63 6.09
N SER A 342 2.24 8.55 6.85
CA SER A 342 3.69 8.73 6.93
C SER A 342 4.12 8.73 8.39
N THR A 343 5.24 8.07 8.70
CA THR A 343 5.81 8.09 10.04
C THR A 343 6.77 9.27 10.19
N LEU A 344 6.69 9.93 11.32
CA LEU A 344 7.66 10.92 11.80
C LEU A 344 8.53 10.18 12.81
N ASP A 345 9.67 9.70 12.34
CA ASP A 345 10.42 8.62 13.00
C ASP A 345 11.04 9.05 14.33
N GLU A 346 11.55 10.27 14.44
CA GLU A 346 12.12 10.81 15.68
C GLU A 346 11.03 11.16 16.70
N ALA A 347 9.93 11.78 16.26
CA ALA A 347 8.77 12.05 17.09
C ALA A 347 7.98 10.75 17.41
N ARG A 348 8.16 9.71 16.62
CA ARG A 348 7.43 8.44 16.65
C ARG A 348 5.93 8.66 16.62
N LEU A 349 5.51 9.50 15.68
CA LEU A 349 4.13 9.89 15.46
C LEU A 349 3.73 9.66 14.01
N PRO A 350 2.51 9.18 13.75
CA PRO A 350 1.98 9.05 12.41
C PRO A 350 1.37 10.38 11.92
N PHE A 351 1.44 10.61 10.61
CA PHE A 351 0.72 11.66 9.90
C PHE A 351 -0.18 11.03 8.85
N ILE A 352 -1.43 11.48 8.72
CA ILE A 352 -2.37 11.01 7.69
C ILE A 352 -2.66 12.14 6.69
N PHE A 353 -2.47 11.81 5.42
CA PHE A 353 -2.82 12.62 4.27
C PHE A 353 -3.91 11.92 3.46
N MET A 354 -4.98 12.62 3.09
CA MET A 354 -5.98 12.13 2.15
C MET A 354 -6.72 13.27 1.46
N ASN A 355 -7.58 12.96 0.51
CA ASN A 355 -8.38 13.91 -0.25
C ASN A 355 -9.87 13.60 -0.12
N SER A 356 -10.45 13.80 1.07
CA SER A 356 -11.84 13.52 1.35
C SER A 356 -12.80 14.49 0.64
N VAL A 357 -13.92 13.97 0.15
CA VAL A 357 -14.94 14.68 -0.63
C VAL A 357 -16.37 14.35 -0.18
N GLY A 358 -16.54 13.69 0.97
CA GLY A 358 -17.83 13.36 1.56
C GLY A 358 -18.47 12.07 1.02
N VAL A 359 -17.69 11.15 0.49
CA VAL A 359 -18.17 9.85 -0.03
C VAL A 359 -17.96 8.73 1.00
N ASP A 360 -18.70 7.63 0.83
CA ASP A 360 -18.59 6.44 1.69
C ASP A 360 -17.16 5.89 1.76
N GLY A 361 -16.45 5.88 0.64
CA GLY A 361 -15.05 5.46 0.58
C GLY A 361 -14.10 6.26 1.47
N ASP A 362 -14.40 7.53 1.75
CA ASP A 362 -13.53 8.38 2.60
C ASP A 362 -13.50 7.87 4.05
N VAL A 363 -14.61 7.31 4.55
CA VAL A 363 -14.67 6.71 5.90
C VAL A 363 -13.76 5.49 5.96
N ARG A 364 -13.85 4.61 4.96
CA ARG A 364 -12.96 3.43 4.89
C ARG A 364 -11.50 3.82 4.74
N THR A 365 -11.21 4.82 3.90
CA THR A 365 -9.84 5.32 3.73
C THR A 365 -9.29 5.85 5.06
N LEU A 366 -10.05 6.64 5.83
CA LEU A 366 -9.55 7.12 7.12
C LEU A 366 -9.36 5.98 8.13
N LEU A 367 -10.24 4.98 8.14
CA LEU A 367 -10.06 3.78 8.99
C LEU A 367 -8.83 2.97 8.57
N HIS A 368 -8.57 2.84 7.27
CA HIS A 368 -7.38 2.20 6.71
C HIS A 368 -6.10 2.92 7.18
N GLU A 369 -5.99 4.21 6.92
CA GLU A 369 -4.82 5.01 7.32
C GLU A 369 -4.66 5.04 8.85
N ALA A 370 -5.78 5.01 9.60
CA ALA A 370 -5.75 4.89 11.05
C ALA A 370 -5.16 3.55 11.50
N GLY A 371 -5.42 2.45 10.80
CA GLY A 371 -4.80 1.15 11.08
C GLY A 371 -3.28 1.21 10.98
N HIS A 372 -2.73 1.85 9.94
CA HIS A 372 -1.30 2.13 9.82
C HIS A 372 -0.80 3.02 10.97
N ALA A 373 -1.55 4.08 11.28
CA ALA A 373 -1.20 4.98 12.39
C ALA A 373 -1.16 4.23 13.74
N PHE A 374 -2.10 3.33 14.00
CA PHE A 374 -2.10 2.52 15.22
C PHE A 374 -0.91 1.55 15.29
N HIS A 375 -0.43 1.07 14.15
CA HIS A 375 0.80 0.29 14.09
C HIS A 375 2.01 1.13 14.53
N VAL A 376 2.12 2.39 14.09
CA VAL A 376 3.17 3.31 14.55
C VAL A 376 3.08 3.54 16.08
N PHE A 377 1.88 3.77 16.62
CA PHE A 377 1.70 3.91 18.07
C PHE A 377 2.03 2.62 18.83
N ALA A 378 1.75 1.45 18.26
CA ALA A 378 2.04 0.16 18.88
C ALA A 378 3.54 -0.11 18.99
N THR A 379 4.33 0.33 18.01
CA THR A 379 5.80 0.13 17.97
C THR A 379 6.58 1.30 18.57
N ARG A 380 5.92 2.32 19.06
CA ARG A 380 6.52 3.58 19.49
C ARG A 380 7.65 3.44 20.51
N GLU A 381 7.57 2.46 21.41
CA GLU A 381 8.57 2.21 22.45
C GLU A 381 9.73 1.32 21.98
N GLU A 382 9.67 0.78 20.77
CA GLU A 382 10.75 -0.02 20.21
C GLU A 382 11.95 0.89 19.87
N PRO A 383 13.12 0.64 20.48
CA PRO A 383 14.27 1.53 20.30
C PRO A 383 14.94 1.43 18.92
N LEU A 384 14.85 0.25 18.26
CA LEU A 384 15.44 0.06 16.94
C LEU A 384 14.49 0.51 15.86
N ASP A 385 14.89 1.49 15.07
CA ASP A 385 14.15 1.99 13.91
C ASP A 385 13.69 0.86 13.00
N HIS A 386 14.61 -0.03 12.64
CA HIS A 386 14.34 -1.18 11.79
C HIS A 386 13.16 -2.06 12.26
N TYR A 387 12.86 -2.09 13.53
CA TYR A 387 11.75 -2.88 14.09
C TYR A 387 10.46 -2.10 14.29
N ARG A 388 10.49 -0.78 14.16
CA ARG A 388 9.25 0.01 14.18
C ARG A 388 8.46 -0.12 12.89
N HIS A 389 9.11 -0.48 11.81
CA HIS A 389 8.49 -0.72 10.51
C HIS A 389 8.26 -2.22 10.30
N GLY A 390 7.00 -2.61 10.20
CA GLY A 390 6.64 -4.00 9.88
C GLY A 390 6.84 -4.34 8.41
N PRO A 391 6.90 -5.64 8.05
CA PRO A 391 6.75 -6.04 6.65
C PRO A 391 5.46 -5.49 6.08
N ILE A 392 5.48 -5.10 4.80
CA ILE A 392 4.35 -4.40 4.18
C ILE A 392 3.06 -5.23 4.21
N GLU A 393 3.15 -6.55 4.03
CA GLU A 393 2.03 -7.47 4.17
C GLU A 393 1.35 -7.35 5.54
N PHE A 394 2.14 -7.13 6.60
CA PHE A 394 1.58 -7.00 7.95
C PHE A 394 1.13 -5.56 8.26
N CYS A 395 1.76 -4.56 7.66
CA CYS A 395 1.27 -3.19 7.71
C CYS A 395 -0.13 -3.09 7.09
N GLU A 396 -0.37 -3.81 5.99
CA GLU A 396 -1.70 -3.88 5.37
C GLU A 396 -2.68 -4.77 6.15
N VAL A 397 -2.23 -5.76 6.91
CA VAL A 397 -3.10 -6.43 7.90
C VAL A 397 -3.60 -5.43 8.94
N ALA A 398 -2.74 -4.52 9.38
CA ALA A 398 -3.13 -3.49 10.35
C ALA A 398 -4.23 -2.58 9.78
N SER A 399 -4.05 -2.05 8.58
CA SER A 399 -4.99 -1.15 7.92
C SER A 399 -6.32 -1.83 7.58
N MET A 400 -6.28 -2.97 6.88
CA MET A 400 -7.48 -3.67 6.42
C MET A 400 -8.28 -4.31 7.57
N SER A 401 -7.62 -4.72 8.68
CA SER A 401 -8.32 -5.16 9.88
C SER A 401 -9.12 -4.02 10.50
N MET A 402 -8.58 -2.80 10.51
CA MET A 402 -9.30 -1.64 11.06
C MET A 402 -10.50 -1.25 10.20
N GLU A 403 -10.42 -1.38 8.87
CA GLU A 403 -11.58 -1.22 8.00
C GLU A 403 -12.71 -2.20 8.35
N LEU A 404 -12.38 -3.47 8.56
CA LEU A 404 -13.35 -4.52 8.85
C LEU A 404 -13.92 -4.41 10.27
N LEU A 405 -13.08 -4.18 11.28
CA LEU A 405 -13.51 -4.01 12.67
C LEU A 405 -14.34 -2.72 12.83
N GLY A 406 -13.88 -1.61 12.26
CA GLY A 406 -14.61 -0.34 12.26
C GLY A 406 -15.90 -0.40 11.43
N GLY A 407 -15.92 -1.21 10.36
CA GLY A 407 -17.08 -1.43 9.51
C GLY A 407 -18.31 -1.99 10.24
N GLU A 408 -18.14 -2.60 11.42
CA GLU A 408 -19.23 -3.05 12.27
C GLU A 408 -19.95 -1.89 12.99
N HIS A 409 -19.39 -0.69 13.00
CA HIS A 409 -19.86 0.47 13.74
C HIS A 409 -20.21 1.66 12.83
N LEU A 410 -20.46 1.43 11.54
CA LEU A 410 -20.83 2.49 10.58
C LEU A 410 -22.21 3.12 10.84
N ASP A 411 -22.99 2.58 11.78
CA ASP A 411 -24.19 3.24 12.30
C ASP A 411 -23.94 4.65 12.85
N VAL A 412 -22.71 4.96 13.23
CA VAL A 412 -22.25 6.32 13.58
C VAL A 412 -22.50 7.29 12.43
N PHE A 413 -22.29 6.88 11.20
CA PHE A 413 -22.49 7.70 10.00
C PHE A 413 -23.86 7.49 9.35
N TYR A 414 -24.48 6.33 9.55
CA TYR A 414 -25.72 5.94 8.86
C TYR A 414 -26.85 5.65 9.85
N ALA A 415 -27.71 6.65 10.08
CA ALA A 415 -28.87 6.49 10.93
C ALA A 415 -29.93 5.52 10.36
N ARG A 416 -29.94 5.32 9.02
CA ARG A 416 -30.81 4.36 8.35
C ARG A 416 -30.10 3.02 8.22
N GLU A 417 -30.72 1.97 8.74
CA GLU A 417 -30.20 0.59 8.64
C GLU A 417 -29.88 0.19 7.20
N GLU A 418 -30.69 0.62 6.23
CA GLU A 418 -30.50 0.34 4.81
C GLU A 418 -29.17 0.92 4.29
N ASP A 419 -28.82 2.17 4.67
CA ASP A 419 -27.58 2.81 4.24
C ASP A 419 -26.35 2.17 4.90
N PHE A 420 -26.47 1.81 6.17
CA PHE A 420 -25.47 1.02 6.89
C PHE A 420 -25.20 -0.33 6.20
N LYS A 421 -26.25 -1.10 5.95
CA LYS A 421 -26.15 -2.40 5.24
C LYS A 421 -25.53 -2.24 3.85
N ARG A 422 -25.92 -1.18 3.13
CA ARG A 422 -25.40 -0.88 1.80
C ARG A 422 -23.90 -0.59 1.83
N SER A 423 -23.41 0.22 2.76
CA SER A 423 -21.99 0.50 2.90
C SER A 423 -21.18 -0.77 3.21
N ARG A 424 -21.68 -1.60 4.14
CA ARG A 424 -21.04 -2.88 4.47
C ARG A 424 -21.01 -3.84 3.28
N ARG A 425 -22.15 -3.97 2.55
CA ARG A 425 -22.24 -4.80 1.35
C ARG A 425 -21.21 -4.37 0.31
N GLN A 426 -21.11 -3.06 0.02
CA GLN A 426 -20.13 -2.54 -0.94
C GLN A 426 -18.70 -2.87 -0.54
N HIS A 427 -18.38 -2.80 0.74
CA HIS A 427 -17.05 -3.17 1.23
C HIS A 427 -16.74 -4.66 1.02
N LEU A 428 -17.64 -5.56 1.44
CA LEU A 428 -17.44 -7.00 1.31
C LEU A 428 -17.43 -7.47 -0.16
N GLU A 429 -18.29 -6.90 -1.03
CA GLU A 429 -18.23 -7.13 -2.48
C GLU A 429 -16.88 -6.66 -3.05
N GLY A 430 -16.40 -5.49 -2.63
CA GLY A 430 -15.09 -4.96 -3.02
C GLY A 430 -13.92 -5.88 -2.62
N ILE A 431 -13.99 -6.54 -1.47
CA ILE A 431 -12.98 -7.54 -1.04
C ILE A 431 -12.96 -8.75 -1.99
N VAL A 432 -14.12 -9.23 -2.40
CA VAL A 432 -14.21 -10.35 -3.37
C VAL A 432 -13.62 -9.94 -4.72
N ASP A 433 -13.97 -8.76 -5.21
CA ASP A 433 -13.49 -8.25 -6.50
C ASP A 433 -11.97 -7.98 -6.48
N ILE A 434 -11.45 -7.40 -5.40
CA ILE A 434 -10.01 -7.08 -5.32
C ILE A 434 -9.15 -8.35 -5.25
N LEU A 435 -9.58 -9.41 -4.57
CA LEU A 435 -8.85 -10.67 -4.51
C LEU A 435 -8.72 -11.31 -5.91
N ALA A 436 -9.79 -11.29 -6.70
CA ALA A 436 -9.77 -11.78 -8.08
C ALA A 436 -8.84 -10.93 -8.98
N TRP A 437 -8.91 -9.61 -8.82
CA TRP A 437 -8.05 -8.66 -9.54
C TRP A 437 -6.57 -8.82 -9.18
N ILE A 438 -6.24 -9.01 -7.89
CA ILE A 438 -4.87 -9.26 -7.44
C ILE A 438 -4.31 -10.54 -8.07
N ALA A 439 -5.09 -11.63 -8.08
CA ALA A 439 -4.66 -12.88 -8.69
C ALA A 439 -4.38 -12.74 -10.19
N GLN A 440 -5.21 -11.98 -10.92
CA GLN A 440 -4.97 -11.69 -12.34
C GLN A 440 -3.67 -10.91 -12.54
N LEU A 441 -3.45 -9.86 -11.75
CA LEU A 441 -2.26 -9.02 -11.84
C LEU A 441 -0.99 -9.76 -11.48
N ASP A 442 -1.00 -10.49 -10.37
CA ASP A 442 0.18 -11.22 -9.91
C ASP A 442 0.55 -12.35 -10.87
N ALA A 443 -0.44 -13.13 -11.33
CA ALA A 443 -0.24 -14.16 -12.36
C ALA A 443 0.31 -13.57 -13.67
N PHE A 444 -0.13 -12.36 -14.04
CA PHE A 444 0.39 -11.66 -15.21
C PHE A 444 1.85 -11.26 -15.05
N GLN A 445 2.22 -10.73 -13.89
CA GLN A 445 3.61 -10.38 -13.61
C GLN A 445 4.52 -11.60 -13.55
N HIS A 446 4.07 -12.69 -12.92
CA HIS A 446 4.80 -13.96 -12.97
C HIS A 446 5.05 -14.40 -14.40
N TRP A 447 4.03 -14.38 -15.26
CA TRP A 447 4.17 -14.75 -16.67
C TRP A 447 5.17 -13.85 -17.41
N ILE A 448 5.04 -12.52 -17.27
CA ILE A 448 5.93 -11.55 -17.93
C ILE A 448 7.41 -11.87 -17.65
N TYR A 449 7.76 -12.02 -16.40
CA TYR A 449 9.16 -12.12 -15.98
C TYR A 449 9.73 -13.54 -16.03
N THR A 450 8.90 -14.55 -16.28
CA THR A 450 9.35 -15.93 -16.54
C THR A 450 9.34 -16.32 -18.02
N HIS A 451 8.85 -15.44 -18.90
CA HIS A 451 8.84 -15.64 -20.35
C HIS A 451 9.61 -14.50 -21.06
N PRO A 452 10.95 -14.41 -20.86
CA PRO A 452 11.73 -13.35 -21.47
C PRO A 452 11.61 -13.39 -23.00
N GLY A 453 11.58 -12.22 -23.63
CA GLY A 453 11.48 -12.09 -25.09
C GLY A 453 10.06 -12.23 -25.66
N HIS A 454 9.02 -12.28 -24.82
CA HIS A 454 7.64 -12.21 -25.30
C HIS A 454 7.35 -10.88 -26.01
N SER A 455 6.57 -10.95 -27.08
CA SER A 455 6.14 -9.73 -27.81
C SER A 455 4.98 -9.01 -27.09
N PRO A 456 4.75 -7.72 -27.39
CA PRO A 456 3.56 -7.00 -26.92
C PRO A 456 2.23 -7.69 -27.27
N ALA A 457 2.15 -8.37 -28.40
CA ALA A 457 0.96 -9.14 -28.79
C ALA A 457 0.72 -10.33 -27.87
N GLN A 458 1.77 -11.14 -27.61
CA GLN A 458 1.68 -12.27 -26.67
C GLN A 458 1.31 -11.82 -25.26
N ARG A 459 1.84 -10.69 -24.81
CA ARG A 459 1.50 -10.08 -23.52
C ARG A 459 0.02 -9.70 -23.42
N ARG A 460 -0.53 -9.06 -24.45
CA ARG A 460 -1.96 -8.77 -24.52
C ARG A 460 -2.83 -10.03 -24.57
N ASP A 461 -2.42 -11.06 -25.31
CA ASP A 461 -3.14 -12.33 -25.37
C ASP A 461 -3.13 -13.04 -24.00
N GLN A 462 -1.99 -13.03 -23.32
CA GLN A 462 -1.89 -13.58 -21.97
C GLN A 462 -2.78 -12.83 -20.96
N TRP A 463 -2.85 -11.50 -21.07
CA TRP A 463 -3.75 -10.72 -20.22
C TRP A 463 -5.21 -11.11 -20.42
N VAL A 464 -5.65 -11.31 -21.67
CA VAL A 464 -7.00 -11.79 -21.98
C VAL A 464 -7.26 -13.17 -21.42
N ALA A 465 -6.30 -14.10 -21.57
CA ALA A 465 -6.42 -15.45 -21.01
C ALA A 465 -6.56 -15.42 -19.48
N LEU A 466 -5.81 -14.56 -18.80
CA LEU A 466 -5.95 -14.38 -17.36
C LEU A 466 -7.26 -13.72 -16.96
N ASN A 467 -7.77 -12.79 -17.77
CA ASN A 467 -9.10 -12.21 -17.53
C ASN A 467 -10.22 -13.27 -17.69
N GLN A 468 -10.11 -14.19 -18.64
CA GLN A 468 -11.05 -15.31 -18.75
C GLN A 468 -11.03 -16.22 -17.52
N ARG A 469 -9.85 -16.36 -16.90
CA ARG A 469 -9.63 -17.16 -15.71
C ARG A 469 -10.16 -16.49 -14.44
N PHE A 470 -9.80 -15.23 -14.22
CA PHE A 470 -10.03 -14.50 -12.97
C PHE A 470 -11.12 -13.42 -13.07
N GLY A 471 -11.50 -12.99 -14.26
CA GLY A 471 -12.48 -11.93 -14.47
C GLY A 471 -13.91 -12.35 -14.18
N GLY A 472 -14.79 -11.35 -14.20
CA GLY A 472 -16.21 -11.49 -13.97
C GLY A 472 -16.97 -12.07 -15.17
N ILE A 473 -18.23 -11.64 -15.31
CA ILE A 473 -19.15 -12.06 -16.40
C ILE A 473 -19.50 -10.90 -17.35
N GLU A 474 -18.86 -9.76 -17.19
CA GLU A 474 -19.10 -8.61 -18.04
C GLU A 474 -18.76 -8.91 -19.51
N ASP A 475 -19.66 -8.53 -20.40
CA ASP A 475 -19.50 -8.68 -21.83
C ASP A 475 -18.64 -7.55 -22.40
N TRP A 476 -17.55 -7.92 -23.02
CA TRP A 476 -16.58 -7.02 -23.67
C TRP A 476 -16.76 -6.91 -25.19
N SER A 477 -17.85 -7.48 -25.76
CA SER A 477 -18.11 -7.43 -27.22
C SER A 477 -18.06 -5.99 -27.74
N GLY A 478 -17.28 -5.76 -28.79
CA GLY A 478 -17.02 -4.43 -29.37
C GLY A 478 -15.99 -3.59 -28.63
N PHE A 479 -15.40 -4.11 -27.53
CA PHE A 479 -14.37 -3.46 -26.73
C PHE A 479 -13.19 -4.41 -26.44
N GLU A 480 -12.96 -5.37 -27.30
CA GLU A 480 -11.93 -6.39 -27.16
C GLU A 480 -10.52 -5.78 -27.00
N GLU A 481 -10.22 -4.70 -27.74
CA GLU A 481 -8.93 -4.02 -27.62
C GLU A 481 -8.78 -3.28 -26.28
N ALA A 482 -9.88 -2.79 -25.71
CA ALA A 482 -9.89 -2.21 -24.38
C ALA A 482 -9.55 -3.25 -23.31
N LEU A 483 -10.09 -4.47 -23.44
CA LEU A 483 -9.74 -5.59 -22.59
C LEU A 483 -8.27 -5.96 -22.74
N ARG A 484 -7.78 -6.13 -23.97
CA ARG A 484 -6.38 -6.49 -24.28
C ARG A 484 -5.36 -5.52 -23.68
N CYS A 485 -5.71 -4.23 -23.60
CA CYS A 485 -4.88 -3.16 -23.06
C CYS A 485 -5.23 -2.81 -21.60
N GLY A 486 -6.11 -3.57 -20.94
CA GLY A 486 -6.62 -3.27 -19.61
C GLY A 486 -5.55 -3.17 -18.52
N TRP A 487 -4.44 -3.88 -18.67
CA TRP A 487 -3.31 -3.85 -17.73
C TRP A 487 -2.56 -2.50 -17.72
N HIS A 488 -2.63 -1.70 -18.79
CA HIS A 488 -1.97 -0.40 -18.87
C HIS A 488 -2.44 0.60 -17.78
N ARG A 489 -3.64 0.38 -17.23
CA ARG A 489 -4.18 1.26 -16.17
C ARG A 489 -3.57 1.02 -14.80
N GLN A 490 -2.89 -0.13 -14.62
CA GLN A 490 -2.38 -0.55 -13.32
C GLN A 490 -0.95 -0.05 -13.13
N LEU A 491 -0.81 1.00 -12.33
CA LEU A 491 0.47 1.65 -12.09
C LEU A 491 1.53 0.69 -11.52
N HIS A 492 1.15 -0.24 -10.65
CA HIS A 492 2.06 -1.19 -10.00
C HIS A 492 2.83 -2.08 -10.98
N ILE A 493 2.25 -2.40 -12.15
CA ILE A 493 2.97 -3.16 -13.21
C ILE A 493 4.17 -2.35 -13.72
N PHE A 494 4.01 -1.02 -13.82
CA PHE A 494 5.06 -0.12 -14.31
C PHE A 494 6.03 0.31 -13.20
N GLU A 495 5.57 0.47 -11.96
CA GLU A 495 6.30 1.15 -10.90
C GLU A 495 6.83 0.20 -9.82
N LEU A 496 6.02 -0.76 -9.39
CA LEU A 496 6.29 -1.65 -8.26
C LEU A 496 5.96 -3.11 -8.60
N PRO A 497 6.74 -3.76 -9.49
CA PRO A 497 6.49 -5.14 -9.85
C PRO A 497 6.46 -6.07 -8.65
N PHE A 498 5.51 -7.01 -8.67
CA PHE A 498 5.27 -8.02 -7.63
C PHE A 498 4.73 -7.48 -6.29
N TYR A 499 4.59 -6.19 -6.09
CA TYR A 499 4.06 -5.62 -4.85
C TYR A 499 2.60 -6.04 -4.58
N TYR A 500 1.79 -6.19 -5.63
CA TYR A 500 0.32 -6.22 -5.50
C TYR A 500 -0.24 -7.46 -4.77
N ILE A 501 0.52 -8.57 -4.71
CA ILE A 501 0.15 -9.78 -3.95
C ILE A 501 0.12 -9.52 -2.43
N GLU A 502 0.85 -8.53 -1.94
CA GLU A 502 0.94 -8.17 -0.52
C GLU A 502 -0.42 -7.72 0.01
N TYR A 503 -1.21 -7.01 -0.79
CA TYR A 503 -2.60 -6.69 -0.45
C TYR A 503 -3.49 -7.92 -0.30
N ALA A 504 -3.28 -8.98 -1.09
CA ALA A 504 -4.06 -10.20 -0.94
C ALA A 504 -3.71 -10.95 0.33
N ILE A 505 -2.41 -11.10 0.62
CA ILE A 505 -1.91 -11.75 1.83
C ILE A 505 -2.48 -11.01 3.06
N ALA A 506 -2.40 -9.69 3.04
CA ALA A 506 -2.94 -8.83 4.09
C ALA A 506 -4.45 -8.95 4.23
N GLN A 507 -5.20 -8.95 3.12
CA GLN A 507 -6.66 -9.08 3.14
C GLN A 507 -7.11 -10.40 3.78
N LEU A 508 -6.39 -11.49 3.50
CA LEU A 508 -6.68 -12.79 4.12
C LEU A 508 -6.36 -12.78 5.63
N GLY A 509 -5.28 -12.10 6.04
CA GLY A 509 -4.98 -11.86 7.45
C GLY A 509 -6.09 -11.06 8.15
N ALA A 510 -6.48 -9.94 7.56
CA ALA A 510 -7.52 -9.06 8.08
C ALA A 510 -8.90 -9.74 8.18
N LEU A 511 -9.27 -10.55 7.18
CA LEU A 511 -10.51 -11.35 7.25
C LEU A 511 -10.48 -12.35 8.41
N GLN A 512 -9.33 -12.97 8.69
CA GLN A 512 -9.20 -13.90 9.83
C GLN A 512 -9.33 -13.14 11.16
N VAL A 513 -8.69 -11.98 11.32
CA VAL A 513 -8.85 -11.12 12.50
C VAL A 513 -10.31 -10.74 12.70
N TRP A 514 -10.98 -10.29 11.62
CA TRP A 514 -12.41 -9.96 11.65
C TRP A 514 -13.29 -11.15 12.02
N LEU A 515 -13.04 -12.34 11.48
CA LEU A 515 -13.81 -13.54 11.83
C LEU A 515 -13.58 -13.98 13.29
N ASN A 516 -12.38 -13.79 13.82
CA ASN A 516 -12.11 -14.02 15.23
C ASN A 516 -12.87 -13.04 16.11
N SER A 517 -12.99 -11.76 15.70
CA SER A 517 -13.78 -10.75 16.42
C SER A 517 -15.27 -11.07 16.49
N LYS A 518 -15.81 -11.82 15.51
CA LYS A 518 -17.20 -12.32 15.57
C LYS A 518 -17.43 -13.39 16.63
N LYS A 519 -16.37 -14.08 17.09
CA LYS A 519 -16.42 -15.12 18.11
C LYS A 519 -16.08 -14.55 19.49
N ASP A 520 -15.00 -13.80 19.58
CA ASP A 520 -14.52 -13.11 20.77
C ASP A 520 -13.92 -11.75 20.33
N PHE A 521 -14.75 -10.71 20.43
CA PHE A 521 -14.37 -9.38 19.97
C PHE A 521 -13.15 -8.85 20.72
N LYS A 522 -13.20 -8.92 22.06
CA LYS A 522 -12.11 -8.36 22.88
C LYS A 522 -10.81 -9.14 22.68
N GLY A 523 -10.87 -10.47 22.69
CA GLY A 523 -9.69 -11.31 22.48
C GLY A 523 -9.05 -11.06 21.11
N ALA A 524 -9.84 -10.93 20.04
CA ALA A 524 -9.32 -10.64 18.70
C ALA A 524 -8.67 -9.26 18.59
N VAL A 525 -9.22 -8.23 19.24
CA VAL A 525 -8.63 -6.88 19.27
C VAL A 525 -7.34 -6.88 20.11
N ASP A 526 -7.29 -7.60 21.22
CA ASP A 526 -6.07 -7.73 22.04
C ASP A 526 -4.95 -8.50 21.30
N ASP A 527 -5.29 -9.55 20.54
CA ASP A 527 -4.33 -10.27 19.70
C ASP A 527 -3.83 -9.40 18.53
N TYR A 528 -4.74 -8.72 17.86
CA TYR A 528 -4.40 -7.74 16.81
C TYR A 528 -3.42 -6.68 17.36
N TRP A 529 -3.75 -6.02 18.47
CA TRP A 529 -2.87 -5.02 19.08
C TRP A 529 -1.50 -5.59 19.47
N SER A 530 -1.48 -6.77 20.07
CA SER A 530 -0.24 -7.42 20.49
C SER A 530 0.64 -7.84 19.32
N ALA A 531 0.04 -8.12 18.18
CA ALA A 531 0.78 -8.39 16.95
C ALA A 531 1.38 -7.10 16.36
N LEU A 532 0.63 -5.99 16.35
CA LEU A 532 1.17 -4.68 15.94
C LEU A 532 2.39 -4.26 16.76
N GLN A 533 2.39 -4.55 18.06
CA GLN A 533 3.53 -4.23 18.95
C GLN A 533 4.83 -4.96 18.58
N LEU A 534 4.78 -6.01 17.78
CA LEU A 534 5.97 -6.71 17.30
C LEU A 534 6.68 -5.98 16.15
N GLY A 535 5.98 -5.09 15.45
CA GLY A 535 6.55 -4.36 14.31
C GLY A 535 7.23 -5.29 13.30
N GLY A 536 8.46 -4.94 12.89
CA GLY A 536 9.31 -5.75 12.02
C GLY A 536 10.22 -6.75 12.75
N SER A 537 10.01 -7.00 14.05
CA SER A 537 10.95 -7.80 14.85
C SER A 537 10.75 -9.31 14.72
N ARG A 538 9.78 -9.77 13.94
CA ARG A 538 9.44 -11.20 13.77
C ARG A 538 9.15 -11.50 12.30
N PRO A 539 9.35 -12.76 11.85
CA PRO A 539 8.93 -13.20 10.52
C PRO A 539 7.41 -13.20 10.39
N LEU A 540 6.90 -13.09 9.15
CA LEU A 540 5.46 -13.02 8.84
C LEU A 540 4.61 -14.10 9.49
N PRO A 541 5.00 -15.41 9.51
CA PRO A 541 4.20 -16.43 10.16
C PRO A 541 3.99 -16.19 11.66
N GLU A 542 4.98 -15.61 12.36
CA GLU A 542 4.84 -15.29 13.79
C GLU A 542 3.95 -14.05 14.00
N LEU A 543 4.05 -13.03 13.14
CA LEU A 543 3.19 -11.84 13.18
C LEU A 543 1.73 -12.22 12.97
N PHE A 544 1.44 -13.00 11.93
CA PHE A 544 0.09 -13.49 11.65
C PHE A 544 -0.44 -14.36 12.79
N GLY A 545 0.38 -15.31 13.27
CA GLY A 545 0.02 -16.17 14.39
C GLY A 545 -0.30 -15.38 15.66
N ARG A 546 0.42 -14.29 15.92
CA ARG A 546 0.14 -13.41 17.07
C ARG A 546 -1.16 -12.63 16.92
N ALA A 547 -1.56 -12.29 15.69
CA ALA A 547 -2.85 -11.70 15.38
C ALA A 547 -4.00 -12.72 15.35
N GLY A 548 -3.74 -14.00 15.69
CA GLY A 548 -4.73 -15.07 15.61
C GLY A 548 -5.03 -15.53 14.18
N ALA A 549 -4.17 -15.25 13.21
CA ALA A 549 -4.33 -15.59 11.81
C ALA A 549 -3.28 -16.61 11.34
N ALA A 550 -3.65 -17.52 10.45
CA ALA A 550 -2.70 -18.38 9.75
C ALA A 550 -2.03 -17.62 8.61
N PHE A 551 -0.72 -17.76 8.49
CA PHE A 551 0.02 -17.30 7.31
C PHE A 551 -0.05 -18.37 6.22
N ASP A 552 -1.19 -18.44 5.58
CA ASP A 552 -1.47 -19.31 4.43
C ASP A 552 -2.50 -18.64 3.54
N PHE A 553 -2.29 -18.69 2.23
CA PHE A 553 -3.14 -18.07 1.22
C PHE A 553 -3.58 -19.06 0.14
N GLY A 554 -3.53 -20.35 0.47
CA GLY A 554 -4.03 -21.43 -0.37
C GLY A 554 -5.56 -21.63 -0.27
N PRO A 555 -6.09 -22.59 -1.07
CA PRO A 555 -7.53 -22.86 -1.11
C PRO A 555 -8.15 -23.24 0.25
N ALA A 556 -7.37 -23.88 1.12
CA ALA A 556 -7.84 -24.31 2.44
C ALA A 556 -8.17 -23.14 3.37
N THR A 557 -7.42 -22.05 3.27
CA THR A 557 -7.67 -20.80 4.01
C THR A 557 -8.72 -19.94 3.32
N LEU A 558 -8.67 -19.82 1.98
CA LEU A 558 -9.61 -19.00 1.21
C LEU A 558 -11.05 -19.48 1.33
N LYS A 559 -11.30 -20.80 1.29
CA LYS A 559 -12.65 -21.34 1.25
C LYS A 559 -13.50 -20.93 2.46
N PRO A 560 -13.10 -21.20 3.71
CA PRO A 560 -13.92 -20.81 4.87
C PRO A 560 -14.08 -19.29 5.01
N LEU A 561 -13.10 -18.50 4.56
CA LEU A 561 -13.20 -17.05 4.56
C LEU A 561 -14.28 -16.56 3.58
N MET A 562 -14.28 -17.08 2.36
CA MET A 562 -15.29 -16.70 1.35
C MET A 562 -16.68 -17.21 1.68
N GLU A 563 -16.82 -18.41 2.24
CA GLU A 563 -18.11 -18.92 2.75
C GLU A 563 -18.68 -17.99 3.83
N ARG A 564 -17.85 -17.43 4.68
CA ARG A 564 -18.29 -16.46 5.69
C ARG A 564 -18.63 -15.11 5.10
N VAL A 565 -17.82 -14.59 4.17
CA VAL A 565 -18.13 -13.35 3.45
C VAL A 565 -19.46 -13.47 2.70
N GLU A 566 -19.70 -14.59 2.04
CA GLU A 566 -20.97 -14.87 1.34
C GLU A 566 -22.15 -14.88 2.32
N ALA A 567 -22.03 -15.55 3.45
CA ALA A 567 -23.08 -15.59 4.49
C ALA A 567 -23.38 -14.19 5.05
N GLU A 568 -22.38 -13.34 5.27
CA GLU A 568 -22.60 -11.95 5.70
C GLU A 568 -23.29 -11.12 4.61
N LEU A 569 -22.90 -11.31 3.34
CA LEU A 569 -23.54 -10.64 2.21
C LEU A 569 -25.03 -11.05 2.04
N GLU A 570 -25.36 -12.31 2.32
CA GLU A 570 -26.75 -12.80 2.31
C GLU A 570 -27.59 -12.25 3.47
N ALA A 571 -26.96 -11.91 4.60
CA ALA A 571 -27.62 -11.32 5.77
C ALA A 571 -27.84 -9.79 5.64
N LEU A 572 -27.07 -9.11 4.80
CA LEU A 572 -27.19 -7.67 4.50
C LEU A 572 -28.27 -7.38 3.45
#